data_c9f8ccbc31ef6e33cf8dac8b484955fd
#
_entry.id   c9f8ccbc31ef6e33cf8dac8b484955fd
#
_cell.length_a   1.000
_cell.length_b   1.000
_cell.length_c   1.000
_cell.angle_alpha   90.00
_cell.angle_beta   90.00
_cell.angle_gamma   90.00
#
_symmetry.space_group_name_H-M   'P 1'
#
loop_
_entity.id
_entity.type
_entity.pdbx_description
1 polymer ?
#
loop_
_entity_poly.entity_id
_entity_poly.type
_entity_poly.pdbx_seq_one_letter_code
_entity_poly.pdbx_strand_id
1 'polypeptide(L)'
;MKNIKKVSLIIGIVLIAMGCGKKESSPVENNVSEETPEETEKVEEQEQENTIDYDLTTMGSDMVYATVYQFMMSPDDYIWITIRMEGSYSATWYEPTAKYYHYCIIQDAMACCAQGMEFVWDDGSHVYPDEYPQENAKIVVTGVFETYREEGDSNLYCRLKDATMEVE
;
A
#
# COMPACT_ATOMS: atom_id res chain seq x y z
N MET A 1 11.22 -45.58 -17.25
CA MET A 1 11.82 -45.67 -18.60
C MET A 1 11.15 -44.64 -19.50
N LYS A 2 11.94 -43.91 -20.28
CA LYS A 2 11.69 -42.83 -21.27
C LYS A 2 11.76 -41.43 -20.66
N ASN A 3 12.93 -40.79 -20.60
CA ASN A 3 13.74 -40.10 -21.63
C ASN A 3 13.03 -38.88 -22.21
N ILE A 4 13.48 -37.70 -21.74
CA ILE A 4 14.43 -36.74 -22.37
C ILE A 4 13.84 -36.01 -23.58
N LYS A 5 13.84 -34.69 -23.52
CA LYS A 5 14.59 -33.88 -24.48
C LYS A 5 14.78 -32.45 -23.96
N LYS A 6 16.06 -32.16 -23.70
CA LYS A 6 16.61 -30.82 -23.65
C LYS A 6 16.49 -30.18 -25.03
N VAL A 7 16.00 -28.97 -25.13
CA VAL A 7 16.23 -28.10 -26.27
C VAL A 7 16.91 -26.86 -25.77
N SER A 8 18.20 -26.83 -26.04
CA SER A 8 19.08 -25.68 -25.97
C SER A 8 18.83 -24.83 -27.21
N LEU A 9 18.55 -23.55 -27.06
CA LEU A 9 18.67 -22.60 -28.15
C LEU A 9 19.49 -21.40 -27.71
N ILE A 10 20.69 -21.38 -28.24
CA ILE A 10 21.69 -20.31 -28.21
C ILE A 10 21.36 -19.39 -29.40
N ILE A 11 21.86 -18.15 -29.37
CA ILE A 11 22.02 -17.14 -30.47
C ILE A 11 21.22 -15.88 -30.06
N GLY A 12 21.81 -14.71 -30.04
CA GLY A 12 23.08 -14.20 -30.50
C GLY A 12 23.21 -12.73 -30.11
N ILE A 13 24.44 -12.40 -29.89
CA ILE A 13 24.98 -11.08 -29.60
C ILE A 13 24.91 -10.24 -30.88
N VAL A 14 24.38 -9.01 -30.80
CA VAL A 14 24.67 -7.95 -31.76
C VAL A 14 25.21 -6.74 -31.02
N LEU A 15 26.53 -6.60 -31.12
CA LEU A 15 27.32 -5.39 -30.85
C LEU A 15 27.18 -4.46 -32.06
N ILE A 16 26.73 -3.23 -31.85
CA ILE A 16 27.01 -2.14 -32.77
C ILE A 16 27.66 -1.01 -31.96
N ALA A 17 28.95 -0.88 -32.22
CA ALA A 17 29.77 0.27 -31.85
C ALA A 17 29.85 1.21 -33.07
N MET A 18 30.03 2.50 -32.83
CA MET A 18 30.55 3.62 -33.59
C MET A 18 29.62 4.84 -33.50
N GLY A 19 30.04 6.01 -33.06
CA GLY A 19 31.16 6.77 -33.53
C GLY A 19 31.49 8.00 -32.71
N CYS A 20 32.77 8.26 -32.75
CA CYS A 20 33.51 9.40 -32.28
C CYS A 20 33.10 10.74 -32.88
N GLY A 21 33.20 11.81 -32.06
CA GLY A 21 33.22 13.19 -32.53
C GLY A 21 33.97 14.07 -31.51
N LYS A 22 35.29 14.18 -31.71
CA LYS A 22 36.20 15.13 -31.04
C LYS A 22 35.96 16.55 -31.55
N LYS A 23 35.96 17.53 -30.65
CA LYS A 23 36.62 18.82 -30.94
C LYS A 23 37.14 19.45 -29.64
N GLU A 24 38.47 19.63 -29.66
CA GLU A 24 39.29 20.40 -28.72
C GLU A 24 39.04 21.89 -28.85
N SER A 25 39.17 22.61 -27.75
CA SER A 25 40.11 23.74 -27.59
C SER A 25 40.05 24.29 -26.16
N SER A 26 41.19 24.23 -25.48
CA SER A 26 41.57 24.91 -24.23
C SER A 26 42.15 26.30 -24.58
N PRO A 27 42.69 27.08 -23.61
CA PRO A 27 42.33 27.41 -22.21
C PRO A 27 42.32 28.94 -21.98
N VAL A 28 41.76 29.39 -20.86
CA VAL A 28 42.26 30.62 -20.18
C VAL A 28 42.05 30.49 -18.67
N GLU A 29 43.15 30.49 -17.95
CA GLU A 29 43.30 30.74 -16.52
C GLU A 29 42.76 32.11 -16.12
N ASN A 30 42.12 32.22 -14.99
CA ASN A 30 42.49 33.17 -13.93
C ASN A 30 41.80 32.92 -12.58
N ASN A 31 42.68 32.91 -11.58
CA ASN A 31 42.50 32.89 -10.13
C ASN A 31 41.43 33.83 -9.58
N VAL A 32 40.89 33.45 -8.39
CA VAL A 32 40.97 34.11 -7.07
C VAL A 32 39.68 33.96 -6.25
N SER A 33 39.88 33.45 -5.01
CA SER A 33 39.23 33.65 -3.72
C SER A 33 37.87 32.97 -3.46
N GLU A 34 37.95 31.98 -2.57
CA GLU A 34 37.32 31.89 -1.25
C GLU A 34 36.09 32.76 -0.99
N GLU A 35 34.97 32.08 -0.87
CA GLU A 35 34.06 32.26 0.28
C GLU A 35 33.01 31.16 0.19
N THR A 36 32.99 30.30 1.23
CA THR A 36 31.97 29.29 1.51
C THR A 36 30.76 30.03 2.13
N PRO A 37 29.55 29.81 1.62
CA PRO A 37 28.36 29.87 2.45
C PRO A 37 27.93 28.43 2.77
N GLU A 38 27.88 28.10 4.04
CA GLU A 38 27.09 27.00 4.58
C GLU A 38 25.64 27.15 4.09
N GLU A 39 25.28 26.41 3.10
CA GLU A 39 23.90 26.22 2.72
C GLU A 39 23.29 25.20 3.68
N THR A 40 22.63 25.75 4.69
CA THR A 40 21.74 24.99 5.58
C THR A 40 20.66 24.38 4.70
N GLU A 41 20.79 23.11 4.41
CA GLU A 41 19.70 22.31 3.85
C GLU A 41 18.55 22.32 4.85
N LYS A 42 17.63 23.21 4.58
CA LYS A 42 16.30 23.19 5.18
C LYS A 42 15.62 21.95 4.60
N VAL A 43 15.59 20.88 5.38
CA VAL A 43 14.72 19.73 5.14
C VAL A 43 13.30 20.31 5.15
N GLU A 44 12.76 20.57 3.99
CA GLU A 44 11.33 20.76 3.82
C GLU A 44 10.70 19.40 4.13
N GLU A 45 10.14 19.30 5.31
CA GLU A 45 9.18 18.30 5.70
C GLU A 45 8.01 18.45 4.70
N GLN A 46 8.04 17.66 3.63
CA GLN A 46 6.92 17.55 2.72
C GLN A 46 5.80 16.92 3.54
N GLU A 47 4.85 17.75 3.98
CA GLU A 47 3.50 17.29 4.31
C GLU A 47 3.03 16.52 3.08
N GLN A 48 3.07 15.18 3.15
CA GLN A 48 2.38 14.33 2.22
C GLN A 48 0.89 14.67 2.36
N GLU A 49 0.40 15.49 1.45
CA GLU A 49 -1.02 15.66 1.23
C GLU A 49 -1.57 14.26 0.96
N ASN A 50 -2.25 13.70 1.96
CA ASN A 50 -2.82 12.35 1.91
C ASN A 50 -3.97 12.38 0.89
N THR A 51 -3.62 12.28 -0.39
CA THR A 51 -4.61 12.17 -1.46
C THR A 51 -5.27 10.82 -1.35
N ILE A 52 -6.60 10.83 -1.17
CA ILE A 52 -7.40 9.61 -1.16
C ILE A 52 -7.61 9.18 -2.60
N ASP A 53 -7.11 7.99 -2.96
CA ASP A 53 -7.25 7.44 -4.32
C ASP A 53 -8.65 6.88 -4.55
N TYR A 54 -9.22 6.23 -3.53
CA TYR A 54 -10.57 5.67 -3.56
C TYR A 54 -11.36 6.13 -2.33
N ASP A 55 -12.29 7.04 -2.51
CA ASP A 55 -13.28 7.41 -1.49
C ASP A 55 -14.58 6.62 -1.69
N LEU A 56 -14.70 5.51 -0.97
CA LEU A 56 -15.87 4.63 -1.04
C LEU A 56 -17.06 5.21 -0.29
N THR A 57 -16.87 6.19 0.60
CA THR A 57 -17.97 6.81 1.37
C THR A 57 -18.95 7.58 0.48
N THR A 58 -18.53 7.94 -0.72
CA THR A 58 -19.35 8.64 -1.73
C THR A 58 -20.10 7.69 -2.66
N MET A 59 -19.91 6.38 -2.53
CA MET A 59 -20.49 5.35 -3.41
C MET A 59 -21.73 4.70 -2.79
N GLY A 60 -22.60 4.17 -3.64
CA GLY A 60 -23.70 3.32 -3.16
C GLY A 60 -23.21 1.95 -2.70
N SER A 61 -23.92 1.30 -1.78
CA SER A 61 -23.52 0.04 -1.13
C SER A 61 -23.12 -1.07 -2.11
N ASP A 62 -23.84 -1.24 -3.22
CA ASP A 62 -23.49 -2.25 -4.24
C ASP A 62 -22.13 -1.96 -4.89
N MET A 63 -21.84 -0.69 -5.13
CA MET A 63 -20.54 -0.27 -5.69
C MET A 63 -19.41 -0.44 -4.69
N VAL A 64 -19.65 -0.07 -3.42
CA VAL A 64 -18.69 -0.30 -2.32
C VAL A 64 -18.35 -1.79 -2.23
N TYR A 65 -19.37 -2.64 -2.15
CA TYR A 65 -19.20 -4.09 -2.05
C TYR A 65 -18.40 -4.66 -3.22
N ALA A 66 -18.77 -4.29 -4.45
CA ALA A 66 -18.07 -4.74 -5.67
C ALA A 66 -16.62 -4.25 -5.72
N THR A 67 -16.36 -3.00 -5.30
CA THR A 67 -15.03 -2.41 -5.31
C THR A 67 -14.11 -3.08 -4.28
N VAL A 68 -14.59 -3.30 -3.05
CA VAL A 68 -13.81 -4.01 -2.02
C VAL A 68 -13.54 -5.46 -2.44
N TYR A 69 -14.53 -6.12 -3.06
CA TYR A 69 -14.32 -7.45 -3.63
C TYR A 69 -13.21 -7.45 -4.69
N GLN A 70 -13.19 -6.43 -5.55
CA GLN A 70 -12.16 -6.28 -6.59
C GLN A 70 -10.76 -6.10 -5.99
N PHE A 71 -10.60 -5.30 -4.93
CA PHE A 71 -9.33 -5.14 -4.22
C PHE A 71 -8.79 -6.48 -3.70
N MET A 72 -9.66 -7.32 -3.15
CA MET A 72 -9.26 -8.63 -2.62
C MET A 72 -8.99 -9.67 -3.70
N MET A 73 -9.64 -9.56 -4.87
CA MET A 73 -9.45 -10.52 -5.98
C MET A 73 -8.23 -10.22 -6.84
N SER A 74 -7.81 -8.97 -6.92
CA SER A 74 -6.67 -8.52 -7.73
C SER A 74 -5.79 -7.56 -6.92
N PRO A 75 -5.30 -7.97 -5.75
CA PRO A 75 -4.65 -7.05 -4.81
C PRO A 75 -3.40 -6.36 -5.37
N ASP A 76 -2.67 -7.02 -6.26
CA ASP A 76 -1.44 -6.47 -6.86
C ASP A 76 -1.67 -5.17 -7.65
N ASP A 77 -2.90 -4.97 -8.16
CA ASP A 77 -3.28 -3.77 -8.92
C ASP A 77 -3.53 -2.56 -8.01
N TYR A 78 -3.63 -2.76 -6.70
CA TYR A 78 -4.07 -1.76 -5.72
C TYR A 78 -3.08 -1.50 -4.58
N ILE A 79 -1.90 -2.10 -4.62
CA ILE A 79 -0.86 -1.89 -3.62
C ILE A 79 -0.47 -0.41 -3.54
N TRP A 80 -0.41 0.12 -2.32
CA TRP A 80 -0.03 1.50 -1.98
C TRP A 80 -1.06 2.58 -2.32
N ILE A 81 -2.28 2.22 -2.75
CA ILE A 81 -3.37 3.20 -2.88
C ILE A 81 -3.95 3.54 -1.51
N THR A 82 -4.39 4.78 -1.34
CA THR A 82 -5.11 5.25 -0.16
C THR A 82 -6.60 5.08 -0.34
N ILE A 83 -7.22 4.29 0.55
CA ILE A 83 -8.66 3.98 0.52
C ILE A 83 -9.32 4.60 1.74
N ARG A 84 -10.45 5.27 1.53
CA ARG A 84 -11.37 5.70 2.58
C ARG A 84 -12.68 4.95 2.44
N MET A 85 -13.13 4.31 3.53
CA MET A 85 -14.33 3.50 3.53
C MET A 85 -15.10 3.62 4.84
N GLU A 86 -16.43 3.50 4.76
CA GLU A 86 -17.36 3.49 5.88
C GLU A 86 -17.93 2.08 6.07
N GLY A 87 -18.08 1.67 7.32
CA GLY A 87 -18.67 0.38 7.66
C GLY A 87 -18.90 0.21 9.15
N SER A 88 -19.14 -1.02 9.57
CA SER A 88 -19.29 -1.38 10.98
C SER A 88 -17.99 -1.96 11.51
N TYR A 89 -17.58 -1.51 12.69
CA TYR A 89 -16.41 -2.06 13.37
C TYR A 89 -16.64 -3.51 13.82
N SER A 90 -15.64 -4.36 13.64
CA SER A 90 -15.59 -5.70 14.23
C SER A 90 -14.15 -6.08 14.58
N ALA A 91 -13.99 -6.85 15.66
CA ALA A 91 -12.71 -7.42 16.06
C ALA A 91 -12.81 -8.93 16.19
N THR A 92 -11.77 -9.64 15.77
CA THR A 92 -11.68 -11.09 15.84
C THR A 92 -10.38 -11.53 16.48
N TRP A 93 -10.47 -12.32 17.53
CA TRP A 93 -9.31 -13.01 18.09
C TRP A 93 -8.90 -14.19 17.22
N TYR A 94 -7.63 -14.26 16.89
CA TYR A 94 -7.08 -15.39 16.15
C TYR A 94 -6.01 -16.10 17.00
N GLU A 95 -6.35 -17.28 17.47
CA GLU A 95 -5.55 -18.02 18.44
C GLU A 95 -4.13 -18.37 17.95
N PRO A 96 -3.92 -18.76 16.65
CA PRO A 96 -2.59 -19.09 16.18
C PRO A 96 -1.57 -17.96 16.27
N THR A 97 -2.00 -16.71 16.13
CA THR A 97 -1.13 -15.52 16.22
C THR A 97 -1.22 -14.85 17.58
N ALA A 98 -2.20 -15.25 18.42
CA ALA A 98 -2.52 -14.64 19.72
C ALA A 98 -2.72 -13.10 19.59
N LYS A 99 -3.46 -12.67 18.56
CA LYS A 99 -3.74 -11.26 18.26
C LYS A 99 -5.22 -11.03 17.97
N TYR A 100 -5.68 -9.81 18.19
CA TYR A 100 -6.92 -9.30 17.63
C TYR A 100 -6.65 -8.70 16.25
N TYR A 101 -7.56 -8.95 15.32
CA TYR A 101 -7.61 -8.35 13.99
C TYR A 101 -8.86 -7.50 13.90
N HIS A 102 -8.72 -6.30 13.39
CA HIS A 102 -9.75 -5.27 13.36
C HIS A 102 -10.25 -5.04 11.94
N TYR A 103 -11.55 -4.97 11.77
CA TYR A 103 -12.19 -4.92 10.46
C TYR A 103 -13.18 -3.78 10.36
N CYS A 104 -13.21 -3.15 9.19
CA CYS A 104 -14.33 -2.36 8.71
C CYS A 104 -15.22 -3.27 7.87
N ILE A 105 -16.40 -3.61 8.39
CA ILE A 105 -17.36 -4.53 7.75
C ILE A 105 -18.32 -3.73 6.89
N ILE A 106 -18.41 -4.09 5.62
CA ILE A 106 -19.38 -3.57 4.66
C ILE A 106 -20.39 -4.63 4.30
N GLN A 107 -21.57 -4.19 3.88
CA GLN A 107 -22.65 -5.06 3.43
C GLN A 107 -23.08 -4.68 2.01
N ASP A 108 -23.63 -5.66 1.27
CA ASP A 108 -24.31 -5.36 0.02
C ASP A 108 -25.65 -4.63 0.30
N ALA A 109 -26.28 -4.11 -0.77
CA ALA A 109 -27.53 -3.35 -0.65
C ALA A 109 -28.70 -4.16 -0.02
N MET A 110 -28.63 -5.47 -0.09
CA MET A 110 -29.64 -6.38 0.50
C MET A 110 -29.29 -6.79 1.93
N ALA A 111 -28.10 -6.41 2.42
CA ALA A 111 -27.55 -6.84 3.70
C ALA A 111 -27.51 -8.37 3.89
N CYS A 112 -27.48 -9.12 2.78
CA CYS A 112 -27.39 -10.58 2.81
C CYS A 112 -25.96 -11.10 2.76
N CYS A 113 -25.02 -10.27 2.30
CA CYS A 113 -23.60 -10.60 2.21
C CYS A 113 -22.76 -9.49 2.86
N ALA A 114 -21.75 -9.89 3.60
CA ALA A 114 -20.83 -8.96 4.25
C ALA A 114 -19.39 -9.31 3.84
N GLN A 115 -18.55 -8.28 3.77
CA GLN A 115 -17.10 -8.38 3.60
C GLN A 115 -16.43 -7.51 4.66
N GLY A 116 -15.24 -7.92 5.12
CA GLY A 116 -14.42 -7.14 6.03
C GLY A 116 -13.12 -6.74 5.37
N MET A 117 -12.78 -5.46 5.44
CA MET A 117 -11.43 -4.99 5.17
C MET A 117 -10.71 -4.84 6.51
N GLU A 118 -9.63 -5.60 6.69
CA GLU A 118 -8.78 -5.46 7.87
C GLU A 118 -8.10 -4.10 7.86
N PHE A 119 -7.88 -3.52 9.03
CA PHE A 119 -7.09 -2.31 9.18
C PHE A 119 -6.19 -2.35 10.41
N VAL A 120 -5.06 -1.67 10.33
CA VAL A 120 -4.16 -1.41 11.43
C VAL A 120 -4.24 0.07 11.76
N TRP A 121 -4.80 0.39 12.93
CA TRP A 121 -4.98 1.77 13.37
C TRP A 121 -3.64 2.37 13.76
N ASP A 122 -3.26 3.46 13.09
CA ASP A 122 -1.95 4.10 13.18
C ASP A 122 -0.81 3.07 13.01
N ASP A 123 0.09 2.98 13.95
CA ASP A 123 1.21 2.03 13.98
C ASP A 123 0.85 0.67 14.61
N GLY A 124 -0.42 0.45 14.97
CA GLY A 124 -0.90 -0.76 15.63
C GLY A 124 -0.62 -0.81 17.13
N SER A 125 -0.26 0.30 17.76
CA SER A 125 0.03 0.36 19.20
C SER A 125 -1.21 0.50 20.09
N HIS A 126 -2.38 0.74 19.52
CA HIS A 126 -3.63 0.88 20.25
C HIS A 126 -4.05 -0.41 20.96
N VAL A 127 -4.54 -0.26 22.19
CA VAL A 127 -4.84 -1.40 23.08
C VAL A 127 -6.32 -1.78 22.98
N TYR A 128 -6.58 -2.98 22.49
CA TYR A 128 -7.94 -3.54 22.49
C TYR A 128 -8.26 -4.17 23.86
N PRO A 129 -9.51 -4.02 24.42
CA PRO A 129 -10.64 -3.27 23.85
C PRO A 129 -10.69 -1.79 24.26
N ASP A 130 -9.79 -1.31 25.10
CA ASP A 130 -9.92 -0.06 25.86
C ASP A 130 -9.93 1.19 24.95
N GLU A 131 -9.22 1.17 23.85
CA GLU A 131 -9.08 2.29 22.92
C GLU A 131 -9.96 2.14 21.66
N TYR A 132 -10.49 0.95 21.42
CA TYR A 132 -11.32 0.66 20.24
C TYR A 132 -12.81 0.90 20.49
N PRO A 133 -13.61 1.19 19.45
CA PRO A 133 -15.05 1.33 19.58
C PRO A 133 -15.71 -0.01 19.92
N GLN A 134 -16.98 0.07 20.32
CA GLN A 134 -17.76 -1.14 20.54
C GLN A 134 -18.04 -1.87 19.22
N GLU A 135 -18.21 -3.20 19.31
CA GLU A 135 -18.65 -4.01 18.16
C GLU A 135 -19.89 -3.41 17.48
N ASN A 136 -19.86 -3.40 16.15
CA ASN A 136 -20.87 -2.81 15.28
C ASN A 136 -21.01 -1.28 15.35
N ALA A 137 -20.10 -0.57 16.02
CA ALA A 137 -20.04 0.87 15.91
C ALA A 137 -19.80 1.28 14.46
N LYS A 138 -20.44 2.34 14.01
CA LYS A 138 -20.23 2.89 12.68
C LYS A 138 -18.91 3.64 12.65
N ILE A 139 -18.04 3.29 11.73
CA ILE A 139 -16.71 3.85 11.60
C ILE A 139 -16.41 4.26 10.17
N VAL A 140 -15.54 5.25 10.02
CA VAL A 140 -14.86 5.58 8.76
C VAL A 140 -13.38 5.32 8.94
N VAL A 141 -12.81 4.50 8.04
CA VAL A 141 -11.39 4.14 8.06
C VAL A 141 -10.74 4.67 6.80
N THR A 142 -9.58 5.31 6.96
CA THR A 142 -8.73 5.75 5.84
C THR A 142 -7.33 5.17 6.04
N GLY A 143 -6.80 4.46 5.07
CA GLY A 143 -5.48 3.82 5.18
C GLY A 143 -4.92 3.38 3.84
N VAL A 144 -3.67 2.96 3.85
CA VAL A 144 -2.94 2.51 2.65
C VAL A 144 -3.13 1.01 2.47
N PHE A 145 -3.61 0.61 1.29
CA PHE A 145 -3.82 -0.80 0.97
C PHE A 145 -2.50 -1.54 0.79
N GLU A 146 -2.37 -2.65 1.51
CA GLU A 146 -1.24 -3.55 1.35
C GLU A 146 -1.67 -5.02 1.44
N THR A 147 -0.80 -5.90 0.99
CA THR A 147 -0.89 -7.35 1.24
C THR A 147 0.19 -7.79 2.21
N TYR A 148 -0.13 -8.79 3.01
CA TYR A 148 0.83 -9.39 3.94
C TYR A 148 0.60 -10.90 4.12
N ARG A 149 1.52 -11.55 4.80
CA ARG A 149 1.39 -12.95 5.24
C ARG A 149 1.69 -13.04 6.71
N GLU A 150 0.92 -13.85 7.42
CA GLU A 150 1.27 -14.21 8.78
C GLU A 150 2.43 -15.20 8.82
N GLU A 151 3.22 -15.14 9.87
CA GLU A 151 4.34 -16.06 10.07
C GLU A 151 3.83 -17.50 10.14
N GLY A 152 4.35 -18.36 9.28
CA GLY A 152 3.93 -19.76 9.18
C GLY A 152 2.66 -20.00 8.38
N ASP A 153 2.02 -18.96 7.82
CA ASP A 153 0.87 -19.09 6.93
C ASP A 153 1.24 -18.73 5.48
N SER A 154 0.79 -19.56 4.54
CA SER A 154 1.00 -19.35 3.11
C SER A 154 -0.06 -18.44 2.48
N ASN A 155 -1.15 -18.16 3.18
CA ASN A 155 -2.23 -17.32 2.68
C ASN A 155 -1.78 -15.87 2.53
N LEU A 156 -2.31 -15.19 1.51
CA LEU A 156 -2.14 -13.77 1.29
C LEU A 156 -3.36 -13.05 1.87
N TYR A 157 -3.11 -12.09 2.72
CA TYR A 157 -4.13 -11.26 3.35
C TYR A 157 -4.03 -9.82 2.84
N CYS A 158 -5.14 -9.10 2.88
CA CYS A 158 -5.22 -7.69 2.50
C CYS A 158 -5.63 -6.86 3.71
N ARG A 159 -5.03 -5.67 3.87
CA ARG A 159 -5.41 -4.72 4.91
C ARG A 159 -5.14 -3.27 4.53
N LEU A 160 -5.70 -2.35 5.29
CA LEU A 160 -5.33 -0.94 5.30
C LEU A 160 -4.34 -0.73 6.45
N LYS A 161 -3.09 -0.40 6.12
CA LYS A 161 -2.08 -0.05 7.11
C LYS A 161 -2.06 1.46 7.36
N ASP A 162 -1.37 1.87 8.43
CA ASP A 162 -1.23 3.28 8.82
C ASP A 162 -2.59 4.00 8.79
N ALA A 163 -3.63 3.29 9.26
CA ALA A 163 -5.00 3.73 9.09
C ALA A 163 -5.41 4.73 10.17
N THR A 164 -6.17 5.74 9.79
CA THR A 164 -6.96 6.54 10.72
C THR A 164 -8.36 5.97 10.84
N MET A 165 -8.98 6.09 12.03
CA MET A 165 -10.34 5.64 12.28
C MET A 165 -11.14 6.75 12.94
N GLU A 166 -12.30 7.07 12.37
CA GLU A 166 -13.30 8.00 12.91
C GLU A 166 -14.52 7.19 13.34
N VAL A 167 -15.09 7.50 14.51
CA VAL A 167 -16.34 6.87 15.00
C VAL A 167 -17.48 7.85 14.79
N GLU A 168 -18.56 7.43 14.14
CA GLU A 168 -19.76 8.25 13.89
C GLU A 168 -20.80 8.18 15.02
#